data_99650e302ef672a45380177f645489a6
#
_entry.id   99650e302ef672a45380177f645489a6
#
_cell.length_a   1.000
_cell.length_b   1.000
_cell.length_c   1.000
_cell.angle_alpha   90.00
_cell.angle_beta   90.00
_cell.angle_gamma   90.00
#
_symmetry.space_group_name_H-M   'P 1'
#
loop_
_entity.id
_entity.type
_entity.pdbx_description
1 polymer ?
#
loop_
_entity_poly.entity_id
_entity_poly.type
_entity_poly.pdbx_seq_one_letter_code
_entity_poly.pdbx_strand_id
1 'polypeptide(L)'
;MRKAVKINGVAAVAGAVVATVVLAGGPATGQQDATAAGPANEAFAAAAAEFDVPRDLVVAVGYGETHLDGHGGKPSQDNGFGVMHLVSNPKRHTLEQAADLTGAPAHALKTDLATNIRGGAAVLRALADEHGLDAADRTRLGAWYPVVAAYSGATDDRVAKMYADTVYDLLGNGVRANARGEDVVVAGQFVRPEQGRFASVRALDDVSGDVHAMDYPNSIWNPAHSANYSVGRSSAITTVVIHVTQGSYAGTISWFQNPDSQVSAHYVVRSADGEITHMVADADTAWHARSGNPYSIGIEHEGFVDDPSWFTDAMYRSSAALTTWLCDTYGIPKDRSGIVGHNEVPGNDHTDPGPHWDWDYYIQLVNGG
;
A
#
# COMPACT_ATOMS: atom_id res chain seq x y z
N MET A 1 -19.19 58.12 68.55
CA MET A 1 -19.17 59.63 68.64
C MET A 1 -18.87 60.15 67.25
N ARG A 2 -19.78 60.99 66.74
CA ARG A 2 -19.59 62.16 65.87
C ARG A 2 -18.84 61.87 64.53
N LYS A 3 -19.18 62.37 63.40
CA LYS A 3 -20.31 63.13 62.83
C LYS A 3 -20.11 63.06 61.26
N ALA A 4 -21.22 63.10 60.57
CA ALA A 4 -21.35 63.31 59.16
C ALA A 4 -20.84 64.71 58.69
N VAL A 5 -20.47 64.87 57.46
CA VAL A 5 -20.84 66.00 56.59
C VAL A 5 -20.91 65.56 55.09
N LYS A 6 -22.04 65.93 54.52
CA LYS A 6 -22.33 65.94 53.06
C LYS A 6 -21.60 67.08 52.38
N ILE A 7 -21.35 66.94 51.03
CA ILE A 7 -21.69 68.03 50.12
C ILE A 7 -21.82 67.41 48.69
N ASN A 8 -22.82 67.90 47.96
CA ASN A 8 -23.29 67.59 46.60
C ASN A 8 -22.40 68.17 45.53
N GLY A 9 -22.41 67.50 44.35
CA GLY A 9 -21.97 68.08 43.08
C GLY A 9 -22.56 67.29 41.93
N VAL A 10 -23.49 67.92 41.23
CA VAL A 10 -24.22 67.47 40.06
C VAL A 10 -23.32 67.67 38.82
N ALA A 11 -23.21 66.74 37.84
CA ALA A 11 -23.39 67.03 36.44
C ALA A 11 -23.12 65.82 35.54
N ALA A 12 -24.04 65.66 34.66
CA ALA A 12 -23.98 65.29 33.20
C ALA A 12 -23.88 63.81 32.84
N VAL A 13 -24.96 63.38 32.26
CA VAL A 13 -25.26 62.16 31.49
C VAL A 13 -24.52 62.17 30.17
N ALA A 14 -23.82 61.10 29.86
CA ALA A 14 -23.54 60.69 28.47
C ALA A 14 -23.77 59.19 28.40
N GLY A 15 -24.84 58.79 27.73
CA GLY A 15 -25.20 57.39 27.54
C GLY A 15 -24.25 56.74 26.53
N ALA A 16 -23.62 55.68 26.91
CA ALA A 16 -22.99 54.72 26.00
C ALA A 16 -23.83 53.45 25.96
N VAL A 17 -24.49 53.24 24.85
CA VAL A 17 -25.19 51.98 24.53
C VAL A 17 -24.10 50.95 24.27
N VAL A 18 -23.90 50.01 25.19
CA VAL A 18 -23.10 48.83 24.95
C VAL A 18 -24.00 47.81 24.25
N ALA A 19 -23.78 47.64 22.94
CA ALA A 19 -24.36 46.55 22.15
C ALA A 19 -23.59 45.27 22.49
N THR A 20 -24.22 44.40 23.30
CA THR A 20 -23.74 43.04 23.52
C THR A 20 -23.95 42.24 22.23
N VAL A 21 -22.89 42.03 21.46
CA VAL A 21 -22.88 41.05 20.35
C VAL A 21 -22.79 39.66 20.98
N VAL A 22 -23.90 38.95 21.00
CA VAL A 22 -23.95 37.52 21.29
C VAL A 22 -23.41 36.82 20.03
N LEU A 23 -22.17 36.41 20.06
CA LEU A 23 -21.61 35.45 19.08
C LEU A 23 -22.24 34.09 19.36
N ALA A 24 -23.29 33.77 18.59
CA ALA A 24 -23.75 32.40 18.48
C ALA A 24 -22.63 31.58 17.80
N GLY A 25 -21.94 30.75 18.58
CA GLY A 25 -21.05 29.73 18.06
C GLY A 25 -21.86 28.72 17.25
N GLY A 26 -21.89 28.88 15.94
CA GLY A 26 -22.28 27.81 15.03
C GLY A 26 -21.21 26.70 15.04
N PRO A 27 -21.58 25.45 14.71
CA PRO A 27 -20.60 24.39 14.60
C PRO A 27 -19.54 24.80 13.59
N ALA A 28 -18.27 24.65 13.95
CA ALA A 28 -17.15 24.85 13.05
C ALA A 28 -17.28 23.79 11.94
N THR A 29 -17.90 24.19 10.83
CA THR A 29 -17.74 23.49 9.58
C THR A 29 -16.26 23.66 9.21
N GLY A 30 -15.50 22.58 9.32
CA GLY A 30 -14.13 22.53 8.81
C GLY A 30 -14.14 23.04 7.39
N GLN A 31 -13.56 24.20 7.19
CA GLN A 31 -13.34 24.77 5.87
C GLN A 31 -12.28 23.86 5.23
N GLN A 32 -12.75 22.90 4.42
CA GLN A 32 -11.88 22.25 3.46
C GLN A 32 -11.32 23.36 2.58
N ASP A 33 -10.00 23.56 2.65
CA ASP A 33 -9.32 24.38 1.67
C ASP A 33 -9.68 23.79 0.29
N ALA A 34 -10.50 24.55 -0.44
CA ALA A 34 -10.81 24.25 -1.83
C ALA A 34 -9.53 24.51 -2.63
N THR A 35 -8.60 23.57 -2.63
CA THR A 35 -7.61 23.45 -3.67
C THR A 35 -8.39 23.30 -4.96
N ALA A 36 -8.10 24.16 -5.96
CA ALA A 36 -8.77 24.15 -7.23
C ALA A 36 -8.87 22.70 -7.74
N ALA A 37 -10.09 22.22 -7.93
CA ALA A 37 -10.35 20.85 -8.33
C ALA A 37 -9.78 20.64 -9.74
N GLY A 38 -8.70 19.89 -9.84
CA GLY A 38 -8.20 19.39 -11.11
C GLY A 38 -8.83 18.02 -11.43
N PRO A 39 -8.58 17.48 -12.62
CA PRO A 39 -9.25 16.29 -13.13
C PRO A 39 -9.16 15.06 -12.22
N ALA A 40 -8.06 14.86 -11.49
CA ALA A 40 -7.90 13.73 -10.59
C ALA A 40 -8.76 13.88 -9.33
N ASN A 41 -8.73 15.06 -8.68
CA ASN A 41 -9.57 15.32 -7.51
C ASN A 41 -11.06 15.29 -7.85
N GLU A 42 -11.45 15.81 -9.04
CA GLU A 42 -12.83 15.70 -9.54
C GLU A 42 -13.25 14.26 -9.76
N ALA A 43 -12.37 13.42 -10.33
CA ALA A 43 -12.64 11.99 -10.55
C ALA A 43 -12.86 11.23 -9.22
N PHE A 44 -12.00 11.45 -8.22
CA PHE A 44 -12.18 10.87 -6.89
C PHE A 44 -13.47 11.34 -6.22
N ALA A 45 -13.78 12.64 -6.29
CA ALA A 45 -15.00 13.18 -5.70
C ALA A 45 -16.26 12.65 -6.40
N ALA A 46 -16.27 12.60 -7.73
CA ALA A 46 -17.39 12.11 -8.53
C ALA A 46 -17.64 10.61 -8.28
N ALA A 47 -16.60 9.78 -8.29
CA ALA A 47 -16.71 8.35 -8.03
C ALA A 47 -17.21 8.07 -6.59
N ALA A 48 -16.68 8.79 -5.61
CA ALA A 48 -17.11 8.71 -4.22
C ALA A 48 -18.61 9.02 -4.07
N ALA A 49 -19.06 10.09 -4.70
CA ALA A 49 -20.47 10.51 -4.68
C ALA A 49 -21.38 9.53 -5.43
N GLU A 50 -20.95 9.03 -6.61
CA GLU A 50 -21.73 8.10 -7.41
C GLU A 50 -22.01 6.76 -6.70
N PHE A 51 -21.00 6.23 -6.01
CA PHE A 51 -21.08 4.91 -5.37
C PHE A 51 -21.28 4.97 -3.84
N ASP A 52 -21.44 6.15 -3.25
CA ASP A 52 -21.60 6.32 -1.79
C ASP A 52 -20.44 5.67 -1.01
N VAL A 53 -19.22 5.94 -1.45
CA VAL A 53 -17.95 5.50 -0.84
C VAL A 53 -17.20 6.74 -0.34
N PRO A 54 -16.61 6.76 0.86
CA PRO A 54 -15.85 7.91 1.32
C PRO A 54 -14.67 8.22 0.37
N ARG A 55 -14.59 9.49 -0.10
CA ARG A 55 -13.53 9.92 -1.04
C ARG A 55 -12.13 9.59 -0.53
N ASP A 56 -11.87 9.89 0.73
CA ASP A 56 -10.55 9.69 1.33
C ASP A 56 -10.16 8.21 1.37
N LEU A 57 -11.15 7.32 1.51
CA LEU A 57 -10.94 5.88 1.42
C LEU A 57 -10.53 5.46 0.01
N VAL A 58 -11.23 5.97 -1.02
CA VAL A 58 -10.88 5.65 -2.43
C VAL A 58 -9.46 6.12 -2.75
N VAL A 59 -9.08 7.33 -2.28
CA VAL A 59 -7.72 7.84 -2.45
C VAL A 59 -6.70 6.99 -1.70
N ALA A 60 -6.97 6.62 -0.43
CA ALA A 60 -6.04 5.82 0.37
C ALA A 60 -5.82 4.42 -0.22
N VAL A 61 -6.88 3.78 -0.73
CA VAL A 61 -6.77 2.49 -1.45
C VAL A 61 -5.93 2.66 -2.71
N GLY A 62 -6.25 3.62 -3.57
CA GLY A 62 -5.48 3.84 -4.79
C GLY A 62 -4.01 4.22 -4.53
N TYR A 63 -3.75 4.95 -3.45
CA TYR A 63 -2.37 5.26 -3.06
C TYR A 63 -1.63 4.02 -2.56
N GLY A 64 -2.25 3.21 -1.72
CA GLY A 64 -1.65 1.96 -1.23
C GLY A 64 -1.37 0.93 -2.33
N GLU A 65 -2.14 0.98 -3.43
CA GLU A 65 -1.92 0.07 -4.57
C GLU A 65 -0.82 0.56 -5.53
N THR A 66 -0.76 1.86 -5.83
CA THR A 66 0.04 2.35 -6.97
C THR A 66 0.66 3.73 -6.77
N HIS A 67 0.62 4.32 -5.57
CA HIS A 67 0.94 5.73 -5.33
C HIS A 67 0.18 6.72 -6.26
N LEU A 68 -0.99 6.31 -6.75
CA LEU A 68 -1.83 7.01 -7.74
C LEU A 68 -1.20 7.11 -9.14
N ASP A 69 -0.19 6.31 -9.45
CA ASP A 69 0.31 6.16 -10.82
C ASP A 69 -0.44 5.01 -11.54
N GLY A 70 -1.02 5.30 -12.66
CA GLY A 70 -1.69 4.29 -13.51
C GLY A 70 -0.74 3.56 -14.45
N HIS A 71 0.57 3.80 -14.39
CA HIS A 71 1.64 3.17 -15.17
C HIS A 71 1.37 3.11 -16.68
N GLY A 72 0.62 4.10 -17.19
CA GLY A 72 0.26 4.16 -18.62
C GLY A 72 -0.64 3.00 -19.08
N GLY A 73 -1.33 2.34 -18.16
CA GLY A 73 -2.18 1.17 -18.45
C GLY A 73 -1.40 -0.13 -18.65
N LYS A 74 -0.12 -0.17 -18.30
CA LYS A 74 0.66 -1.42 -18.22
C LYS A 74 0.17 -2.24 -17.01
N PRO A 75 0.17 -3.58 -17.11
CA PRO A 75 -0.21 -4.42 -15.98
C PRO A 75 0.88 -4.49 -14.92
N SER A 76 0.47 -4.68 -13.67
CA SER A 76 1.31 -5.17 -12.58
C SER A 76 1.66 -6.66 -12.76
N GLN A 77 2.44 -7.21 -11.83
CA GLN A 77 2.83 -8.64 -11.84
C GLN A 77 1.61 -9.58 -11.78
N ASP A 78 0.59 -9.24 -11.00
CA ASP A 78 -0.65 -10.02 -10.87
C ASP A 78 -1.75 -9.61 -11.87
N ASN A 79 -1.38 -8.84 -12.91
CA ASN A 79 -2.25 -8.35 -13.98
C ASN A 79 -3.31 -7.34 -13.50
N GLY A 80 -2.91 -6.43 -12.60
CA GLY A 80 -3.69 -5.28 -12.15
C GLY A 80 -3.42 -4.02 -12.98
N PHE A 81 -4.40 -3.12 -13.10
CA PHE A 81 -4.36 -1.97 -14.00
C PHE A 81 -4.85 -0.69 -13.34
N GLY A 82 -4.19 0.42 -13.67
CA GLY A 82 -4.56 1.77 -13.28
C GLY A 82 -4.40 2.03 -11.79
N VAL A 83 -4.74 3.23 -11.34
CA VAL A 83 -4.50 3.69 -9.96
C VAL A 83 -5.23 2.89 -8.89
N MET A 84 -6.36 2.26 -9.24
CA MET A 84 -7.13 1.40 -8.34
C MET A 84 -6.74 -0.07 -8.47
N HIS A 85 -5.71 -0.40 -9.24
CA HIS A 85 -5.18 -1.75 -9.42
C HIS A 85 -6.28 -2.80 -9.70
N LEU A 86 -7.11 -2.52 -10.72
CA LEU A 86 -8.17 -3.44 -11.12
C LEU A 86 -7.58 -4.68 -11.77
N VAL A 87 -7.69 -5.82 -11.10
CA VAL A 87 -7.01 -7.07 -11.46
C VAL A 87 -7.87 -7.92 -12.39
N SER A 88 -7.22 -8.54 -13.41
CA SER A 88 -7.81 -9.52 -14.32
C SER A 88 -6.91 -10.74 -14.42
N ASN A 89 -7.05 -11.69 -13.51
CA ASN A 89 -6.29 -12.95 -13.50
C ASN A 89 -7.24 -14.13 -13.15
N PRO A 90 -6.79 -15.38 -13.20
CA PRO A 90 -7.67 -16.54 -13.00
C PRO A 90 -8.42 -16.59 -11.65
N LYS A 91 -7.99 -15.85 -10.64
CA LYS A 91 -8.59 -15.85 -9.29
C LYS A 91 -9.29 -14.54 -8.94
N ARG A 92 -8.84 -13.43 -9.53
CA ARG A 92 -9.31 -12.09 -9.20
C ARG A 92 -9.78 -11.39 -10.48
N HIS A 93 -11.02 -10.98 -10.51
CA HIS A 93 -11.71 -10.43 -11.67
C HIS A 93 -12.29 -9.04 -11.41
N THR A 94 -11.57 -8.20 -10.63
CA THR A 94 -12.08 -6.86 -10.27
C THR A 94 -12.16 -5.92 -11.47
N LEU A 95 -11.38 -6.16 -12.53
CA LEU A 95 -11.50 -5.42 -13.79
C LEU A 95 -12.83 -5.73 -14.51
N GLU A 96 -13.17 -7.00 -14.62
CA GLU A 96 -14.42 -7.46 -15.22
C GLU A 96 -15.63 -7.02 -14.37
N GLN A 97 -15.53 -7.17 -13.06
CA GLN A 97 -16.54 -6.69 -12.11
C GLN A 97 -16.75 -5.17 -12.24
N ALA A 98 -15.68 -4.38 -12.33
CA ALA A 98 -15.78 -2.95 -12.58
C ALA A 98 -16.45 -2.62 -13.91
N ALA A 99 -16.16 -3.39 -14.98
CA ALA A 99 -16.79 -3.22 -16.28
C ALA A 99 -18.30 -3.50 -16.20
N ASP A 100 -18.70 -4.55 -15.53
CA ASP A 100 -20.12 -4.92 -15.34
C ASP A 100 -20.87 -3.89 -14.50
N LEU A 101 -20.28 -3.42 -13.40
CA LEU A 101 -20.89 -2.45 -12.50
C LEU A 101 -21.02 -1.05 -13.10
N THR A 102 -20.07 -0.66 -13.96
CA THR A 102 -20.01 0.71 -14.49
C THR A 102 -20.48 0.83 -15.94
N GLY A 103 -20.57 -0.28 -16.66
CA GLY A 103 -20.78 -0.30 -18.11
C GLY A 103 -19.58 0.22 -18.92
N ALA A 104 -18.43 0.47 -18.28
CA ALA A 104 -17.24 0.97 -18.95
C ALA A 104 -16.49 -0.15 -19.68
N PRO A 105 -15.94 0.11 -20.89
CA PRO A 105 -15.15 -0.90 -21.57
C PRO A 105 -13.83 -1.15 -20.84
N ALA A 106 -13.37 -2.41 -20.83
CA ALA A 106 -12.14 -2.82 -20.12
C ALA A 106 -10.90 -1.99 -20.52
N HIS A 107 -10.81 -1.55 -21.78
CA HIS A 107 -9.70 -0.71 -22.21
C HIS A 107 -9.68 0.64 -21.47
N ALA A 108 -10.84 1.30 -21.31
CA ALA A 108 -10.93 2.57 -20.59
C ALA A 108 -10.62 2.38 -19.10
N LEU A 109 -11.09 1.28 -18.49
CA LEU A 109 -10.76 0.92 -17.10
C LEU A 109 -9.24 0.71 -16.89
N LYS A 110 -8.51 0.29 -17.92
CA LYS A 110 -7.05 0.10 -17.83
C LYS A 110 -6.25 1.40 -18.01
N THR A 111 -6.74 2.34 -18.82
CA THR A 111 -5.89 3.45 -19.34
C THR A 111 -6.39 4.86 -18.98
N ASP A 112 -7.67 5.00 -18.68
CA ASP A 112 -8.27 6.30 -18.33
C ASP A 112 -8.41 6.45 -16.83
N LEU A 113 -7.79 7.50 -16.27
CA LEU A 113 -7.73 7.74 -14.83
C LEU A 113 -9.12 7.79 -14.17
N ALA A 114 -10.02 8.61 -14.73
CA ALA A 114 -11.33 8.81 -14.13
C ALA A 114 -12.19 7.54 -14.20
N THR A 115 -12.12 6.82 -15.32
CA THR A 115 -12.82 5.55 -15.51
C THR A 115 -12.28 4.47 -14.56
N ASN A 116 -10.97 4.41 -14.36
CA ASN A 116 -10.34 3.46 -13.42
C ASN A 116 -10.74 3.74 -11.96
N ILE A 117 -10.68 5.02 -11.53
CA ILE A 117 -11.13 5.44 -10.19
C ILE A 117 -12.60 5.09 -10.00
N ARG A 118 -13.44 5.39 -10.98
CA ARG A 118 -14.87 5.05 -10.98
C ARG A 118 -15.08 3.53 -10.84
N GLY A 119 -14.31 2.72 -11.56
CA GLY A 119 -14.33 1.26 -11.46
C GLY A 119 -13.95 0.75 -10.08
N GLY A 120 -12.88 1.26 -9.48
CA GLY A 120 -12.44 0.89 -8.13
C GLY A 120 -13.47 1.26 -7.05
N ALA A 121 -14.07 2.45 -7.14
CA ALA A 121 -15.14 2.86 -6.24
C ALA A 121 -16.39 1.96 -6.38
N ALA A 122 -16.74 1.54 -7.59
CA ALA A 122 -17.84 0.60 -7.84
C ALA A 122 -17.57 -0.77 -7.19
N VAL A 123 -16.35 -1.29 -7.30
CA VAL A 123 -15.93 -2.55 -6.64
C VAL A 123 -15.99 -2.42 -5.12
N LEU A 124 -15.44 -1.33 -4.55
CA LEU A 124 -15.53 -1.05 -3.11
C LEU A 124 -16.99 -1.02 -2.64
N ARG A 125 -17.88 -0.38 -3.41
CA ARG A 125 -19.31 -0.35 -3.07
C ARG A 125 -19.94 -1.73 -3.14
N ALA A 126 -19.68 -2.53 -4.15
CA ALA A 126 -20.19 -3.88 -4.26
C ALA A 126 -19.75 -4.75 -3.07
N LEU A 127 -18.47 -4.67 -2.67
CA LEU A 127 -17.94 -5.32 -1.47
C LEU A 127 -18.64 -4.82 -0.19
N ALA A 128 -18.94 -3.51 -0.08
CA ALA A 128 -19.67 -2.97 1.05
C ALA A 128 -21.09 -3.56 1.16
N ASP A 129 -21.77 -3.70 0.04
CA ASP A 129 -23.10 -4.34 -0.01
C ASP A 129 -23.03 -5.84 0.35
N GLU A 130 -21.99 -6.56 -0.11
CA GLU A 130 -21.72 -7.96 0.26
C GLU A 130 -21.44 -8.12 1.77
N HIS A 131 -20.73 -7.16 2.36
CA HIS A 131 -20.46 -7.11 3.81
C HIS A 131 -21.63 -6.55 4.63
N GLY A 132 -22.72 -6.14 4.00
CA GLY A 132 -23.94 -5.70 4.65
C GLY A 132 -23.86 -4.29 5.24
N LEU A 133 -22.97 -3.40 4.74
CA LEU A 133 -22.89 -2.02 5.18
C LEU A 133 -24.12 -1.25 4.73
N ASP A 134 -24.92 -0.80 5.68
CA ASP A 134 -26.07 0.07 5.40
C ASP A 134 -25.64 1.52 5.10
N ALA A 135 -26.60 2.41 4.83
CA ALA A 135 -26.31 3.80 4.51
C ALA A 135 -25.64 4.57 5.66
N ALA A 136 -25.97 4.20 6.92
CA ALA A 136 -25.35 4.82 8.09
C ALA A 136 -23.91 4.30 8.30
N ASP A 137 -23.66 3.02 8.06
CA ASP A 137 -22.34 2.43 8.14
C ASP A 137 -21.40 3.06 7.13
N ARG A 138 -21.85 3.26 5.88
CA ARG A 138 -21.03 3.85 4.81
C ARG A 138 -20.57 5.28 5.08
N THR A 139 -21.21 6.00 6.00
CA THR A 139 -20.73 7.33 6.43
C THR A 139 -19.58 7.27 7.42
N ARG A 140 -19.28 6.10 8.00
CA ARG A 140 -18.26 5.90 9.04
C ARG A 140 -17.06 5.16 8.46
N LEU A 141 -15.94 5.85 8.29
CA LEU A 141 -14.71 5.23 7.74
C LEU A 141 -14.31 3.93 8.46
N GLY A 142 -14.51 3.84 9.77
CA GLY A 142 -14.18 2.65 10.54
C GLY A 142 -14.92 1.39 10.11
N ALA A 143 -16.17 1.52 9.64
CA ALA A 143 -17.00 0.41 9.21
C ALA A 143 -16.51 -0.25 7.90
N TRP A 144 -15.70 0.45 7.10
CA TRP A 144 -15.15 -0.03 5.84
C TRP A 144 -13.97 -1.01 6.00
N TYR A 145 -13.48 -1.24 7.21
CA TYR A 145 -12.30 -2.08 7.41
C TYR A 145 -12.43 -3.49 6.80
N PRO A 146 -13.53 -4.25 7.00
CA PRO A 146 -13.68 -5.56 6.36
C PRO A 146 -13.78 -5.47 4.82
N VAL A 147 -14.33 -4.38 4.30
CA VAL A 147 -14.43 -4.12 2.84
C VAL A 147 -13.05 -3.89 2.24
N VAL A 148 -12.22 -3.08 2.91
CA VAL A 148 -10.84 -2.83 2.50
C VAL A 148 -10.03 -4.13 2.54
N ALA A 149 -10.17 -4.93 3.61
CA ALA A 149 -9.53 -6.24 3.70
C ALA A 149 -9.94 -7.16 2.53
N ALA A 150 -11.22 -7.17 2.15
CA ALA A 150 -11.73 -7.94 1.02
C ALA A 150 -11.22 -7.40 -0.34
N TYR A 151 -11.02 -6.09 -0.46
CA TYR A 151 -10.50 -5.47 -1.69
C TYR A 151 -9.10 -5.97 -2.04
N SER A 152 -8.28 -6.37 -1.07
CA SER A 152 -6.97 -6.99 -1.32
C SER A 152 -7.04 -8.26 -2.19
N GLY A 153 -8.18 -8.96 -2.18
CA GLY A 153 -8.35 -10.27 -2.81
C GLY A 153 -7.54 -11.38 -2.16
N ALA A 154 -6.90 -11.13 -1.02
CA ALA A 154 -6.12 -12.12 -0.30
C ALA A 154 -7.01 -13.24 0.27
N THR A 155 -6.56 -14.48 0.12
CA THR A 155 -7.23 -15.66 0.71
C THR A 155 -6.77 -15.96 2.13
N ASP A 156 -5.60 -15.46 2.53
CA ASP A 156 -5.10 -15.50 3.92
C ASP A 156 -5.60 -14.27 4.69
N ASP A 157 -6.34 -14.51 5.79
CA ASP A 157 -6.90 -13.44 6.62
C ASP A 157 -5.81 -12.52 7.22
N ARG A 158 -4.58 -12.98 7.42
CA ARG A 158 -3.46 -12.17 7.92
C ARG A 158 -3.01 -11.16 6.86
N VAL A 159 -2.91 -11.60 5.60
CA VAL A 159 -2.57 -10.73 4.46
C VAL A 159 -3.67 -9.72 4.21
N ALA A 160 -4.95 -10.15 4.25
CA ALA A 160 -6.09 -9.26 4.12
C ALA A 160 -6.11 -8.20 5.24
N LYS A 161 -5.82 -8.62 6.49
CA LYS A 161 -5.69 -7.72 7.64
C LYS A 161 -4.54 -6.73 7.45
N MET A 162 -3.35 -7.19 7.09
CA MET A 162 -2.19 -6.34 6.85
C MET A 162 -2.47 -5.28 5.77
N TYR A 163 -3.12 -5.67 4.68
CA TYR A 163 -3.54 -4.71 3.64
C TYR A 163 -4.48 -3.64 4.20
N ALA A 164 -5.50 -4.05 4.95
CA ALA A 164 -6.43 -3.10 5.56
C ALA A 164 -5.73 -2.20 6.57
N ASP A 165 -4.86 -2.73 7.43
CA ASP A 165 -4.06 -1.94 8.38
C ASP A 165 -3.24 -0.87 7.64
N THR A 166 -2.56 -1.22 6.55
CA THR A 166 -1.79 -0.27 5.71
C THR A 166 -2.67 0.87 5.18
N VAL A 167 -3.86 0.57 4.65
CA VAL A 167 -4.79 1.62 4.16
C VAL A 167 -5.28 2.52 5.31
N TYR A 168 -5.51 1.95 6.50
CA TYR A 168 -5.93 2.73 7.67
C TYR A 168 -4.80 3.56 8.26
N ASP A 169 -3.55 3.11 8.17
CA ASP A 169 -2.36 3.91 8.51
C ASP A 169 -2.21 5.10 7.56
N LEU A 170 -2.47 4.91 6.26
CA LEU A 170 -2.53 6.00 5.28
C LEU A 170 -3.61 7.02 5.61
N LEU A 171 -4.81 6.58 6.03
CA LEU A 171 -5.86 7.49 6.49
C LEU A 171 -5.44 8.23 7.77
N GLY A 172 -4.74 7.56 8.68
CA GLY A 172 -4.24 8.15 9.93
C GLY A 172 -3.15 9.19 9.72
N ASN A 173 -2.18 8.86 8.90
CA ASN A 173 -1.02 9.72 8.61
C ASN A 173 -1.32 10.81 7.57
N GLY A 174 -2.36 10.60 6.76
CA GLY A 174 -2.67 11.41 5.59
C GLY A 174 -1.90 10.95 4.35
N VAL A 175 -2.43 11.33 3.18
CA VAL A 175 -1.83 11.04 1.88
C VAL A 175 -1.57 12.35 1.15
N ARG A 176 -0.39 12.48 0.55
CA ARG A 176 -0.09 13.51 -0.45
C ARG A 176 0.61 12.84 -1.63
N ALA A 177 -0.05 12.83 -2.76
CA ALA A 177 0.47 12.22 -3.98
C ALA A 177 0.25 13.12 -5.18
N ASN A 178 1.01 12.90 -6.24
CA ASN A 178 0.80 13.57 -7.52
C ASN A 178 0.16 12.58 -8.50
N ALA A 179 -1.05 12.89 -8.95
CA ALA A 179 -1.73 12.14 -9.99
C ALA A 179 -1.77 12.95 -11.29
N ARG A 180 -0.95 12.57 -12.26
CA ARG A 180 -0.84 13.24 -13.58
C ARG A 180 -0.59 14.76 -13.49
N GLY A 181 0.29 15.19 -12.59
CA GLY A 181 0.66 16.60 -12.42
C GLY A 181 -0.25 17.37 -11.46
N GLU A 182 -1.19 16.71 -10.80
CA GLU A 182 -2.12 17.29 -9.84
C GLU A 182 -1.91 16.71 -8.43
N ASP A 183 -1.82 17.58 -7.43
CA ASP A 183 -1.74 17.15 -6.03
C ASP A 183 -3.09 16.62 -5.55
N VAL A 184 -3.09 15.36 -5.13
CA VAL A 184 -4.21 14.70 -4.43
C VAL A 184 -3.85 14.57 -2.97
N VAL A 185 -4.70 15.13 -2.11
CA VAL A 185 -4.42 15.20 -0.66
C VAL A 185 -5.57 14.58 0.13
N VAL A 186 -5.22 13.75 1.11
CA VAL A 186 -6.08 13.32 2.22
C VAL A 186 -5.41 13.84 3.49
N ALA A 187 -6.14 14.62 4.29
CA ALA A 187 -5.65 15.06 5.58
C ALA A 187 -5.61 13.87 6.56
N GLY A 188 -4.54 13.76 7.34
CA GLY A 188 -4.46 12.75 8.38
C GLY A 188 -5.62 12.88 9.37
N GLN A 189 -6.30 11.79 9.68
CA GLN A 189 -7.47 11.78 10.53
C GLN A 189 -7.49 10.53 11.43
N PHE A 190 -7.88 10.72 12.69
CA PHE A 190 -8.04 9.56 13.57
C PHE A 190 -9.26 8.74 13.18
N VAL A 191 -9.01 7.54 12.65
CA VAL A 191 -10.04 6.56 12.32
C VAL A 191 -9.87 5.34 13.22
N ARG A 192 -10.92 4.97 13.95
CA ARG A 192 -10.94 3.70 14.69
C ARG A 192 -11.49 2.59 13.79
N PRO A 193 -10.66 1.62 13.37
CA PRO A 193 -11.12 0.52 12.52
C PRO A 193 -12.13 -0.37 13.26
N GLU A 194 -13.21 -0.72 12.59
CA GLU A 194 -14.16 -1.74 13.05
C GLU A 194 -13.75 -3.09 12.43
N GLN A 195 -12.73 -3.71 12.99
CA GLN A 195 -12.03 -4.86 12.42
C GLN A 195 -12.89 -6.12 12.25
N GLY A 196 -14.07 -6.20 12.90
CA GLY A 196 -14.94 -7.37 12.80
C GLY A 196 -14.22 -8.68 13.10
N ARG A 197 -14.29 -9.66 12.18
CA ARG A 197 -13.61 -10.95 12.32
C ARG A 197 -12.08 -10.84 12.38
N PHE A 198 -11.51 -9.80 11.80
CA PHE A 198 -10.07 -9.58 11.78
C PHE A 198 -9.48 -9.15 13.14
N ALA A 199 -10.31 -8.73 14.12
CA ALA A 199 -9.85 -8.37 15.46
C ALA A 199 -9.16 -9.54 16.20
N SER A 200 -9.48 -10.78 15.85
CA SER A 200 -8.86 -11.99 16.42
C SER A 200 -7.75 -12.58 15.54
N VAL A 201 -7.54 -12.03 14.35
CA VAL A 201 -6.47 -12.48 13.44
C VAL A 201 -5.15 -11.90 13.94
N ARG A 202 -4.17 -12.78 14.19
CA ARG A 202 -2.80 -12.35 14.56
C ARG A 202 -2.20 -11.59 13.39
N ALA A 203 -1.46 -10.53 13.70
CA ALA A 203 -0.63 -9.88 12.70
C ALA A 203 0.43 -10.87 12.15
N LEU A 204 0.96 -10.61 10.96
CA LEU A 204 1.97 -11.49 10.36
C LEU A 204 3.22 -11.59 11.24
N ASP A 205 3.63 -10.50 11.87
CA ASP A 205 4.78 -10.39 12.78
C ASP A 205 4.61 -11.15 14.11
N ASP A 206 3.38 -11.48 14.52
CA ASP A 206 3.10 -12.30 15.71
C ASP A 206 3.33 -13.80 15.51
N VAL A 207 3.65 -14.25 14.29
CA VAL A 207 3.83 -15.67 13.94
C VAL A 207 5.33 -16.01 13.85
N SER A 208 6.09 -15.75 14.91
CA SER A 208 7.45 -16.24 15.08
C SER A 208 7.41 -17.73 15.48
N GLY A 209 7.25 -18.66 14.54
CA GLY A 209 7.03 -20.05 14.93
C GLY A 209 7.72 -21.14 14.14
N ASP A 210 7.99 -20.97 12.87
CA ASP A 210 8.66 -22.00 12.06
C ASP A 210 9.62 -21.35 11.03
N VAL A 211 10.53 -20.51 11.52
CA VAL A 211 11.69 -20.10 10.73
C VAL A 211 12.53 -21.35 10.58
N HIS A 212 12.81 -21.79 9.37
CA HIS A 212 13.86 -22.78 9.15
C HIS A 212 15.12 -22.25 9.81
N ALA A 213 15.72 -23.01 10.71
CA ALA A 213 16.78 -22.55 11.64
C ALA A 213 18.05 -21.99 10.97
N MET A 214 18.07 -21.96 9.63
CA MET A 214 19.16 -21.47 8.78
C MET A 214 18.76 -20.24 7.92
N ASP A 215 17.52 -19.76 8.01
CA ASP A 215 17.02 -18.67 7.18
C ASP A 215 17.06 -17.32 7.94
N TYR A 216 16.88 -16.18 7.25
CA TYR A 216 17.03 -14.85 7.84
C TYR A 216 16.09 -14.64 9.04
N PRO A 217 16.62 -14.42 10.27
CA PRO A 217 15.80 -14.45 11.49
C PRO A 217 14.89 -13.21 11.66
N ASN A 218 15.17 -12.11 10.96
CA ASN A 218 14.38 -10.87 11.04
C ASN A 218 13.36 -10.80 9.91
N SER A 219 12.75 -11.92 9.54
CA SER A 219 11.69 -12.00 8.54
C SER A 219 10.47 -12.72 9.09
N ILE A 220 9.33 -12.46 8.49
CA ILE A 220 8.03 -13.03 8.84
C ILE A 220 7.76 -14.21 7.90
N TRP A 221 7.67 -15.43 8.45
CA TRP A 221 7.34 -16.60 7.64
C TRP A 221 5.87 -16.59 7.20
N ASN A 222 5.63 -16.47 5.91
CA ASN A 222 4.30 -16.57 5.30
C ASN A 222 4.44 -17.24 3.92
N PRO A 223 4.38 -18.59 3.85
CA PRO A 223 4.85 -19.35 2.71
C PRO A 223 4.03 -19.10 1.44
N ALA A 224 4.71 -19.09 0.31
CA ALA A 224 4.12 -19.21 -1.01
C ALA A 224 3.39 -20.57 -1.15
N HIS A 225 2.45 -20.63 -2.12
CA HIS A 225 1.79 -21.90 -2.40
C HIS A 225 2.82 -22.94 -2.94
N SER A 226 2.71 -24.18 -2.47
CA SER A 226 3.67 -25.26 -2.83
C SER A 226 3.72 -25.59 -4.33
N ALA A 227 2.77 -25.12 -5.13
CA ALA A 227 2.78 -25.22 -6.57
C ALA A 227 3.67 -24.19 -7.28
N ASN A 228 4.24 -23.23 -6.55
CA ASN A 228 4.96 -22.08 -7.09
C ASN A 228 6.48 -22.12 -6.84
N TYR A 229 6.99 -23.19 -6.26
CA TYR A 229 8.41 -23.40 -6.03
C TYR A 229 8.74 -24.90 -6.10
N SER A 230 10.01 -25.24 -6.11
CA SER A 230 10.47 -26.63 -6.06
C SER A 230 11.16 -26.92 -4.74
N VAL A 231 10.81 -28.03 -4.11
CA VAL A 231 11.49 -28.49 -2.89
C VAL A 231 12.92 -28.90 -3.20
N GLY A 232 13.86 -28.38 -2.43
CA GLY A 232 15.29 -28.61 -2.58
C GLY A 232 15.94 -27.78 -3.69
N ARG A 233 17.27 -27.86 -3.78
CA ARG A 233 18.10 -27.16 -4.78
C ARG A 233 18.96 -28.11 -5.56
N SER A 234 19.18 -27.82 -6.84
CA SER A 234 20.11 -28.55 -7.70
C SER A 234 21.51 -27.93 -7.74
N SER A 235 21.70 -26.75 -7.15
CA SER A 235 22.95 -26.02 -7.11
C SER A 235 23.17 -25.33 -5.78
N ALA A 236 24.41 -25.02 -5.44
CA ALA A 236 24.73 -24.16 -4.29
C ALA A 236 24.22 -22.73 -4.54
N ILE A 237 23.86 -22.02 -3.47
CA ILE A 237 23.48 -20.61 -3.53
C ILE A 237 24.75 -19.78 -3.71
N THR A 238 24.83 -19.02 -4.79
CA THR A 238 26.00 -18.21 -5.17
C THR A 238 25.65 -16.77 -5.52
N THR A 239 24.36 -16.42 -5.57
CA THR A 239 23.90 -15.14 -6.09
C THR A 239 22.66 -14.68 -5.37
N VAL A 240 22.58 -13.37 -5.07
CA VAL A 240 21.34 -12.67 -4.70
C VAL A 240 20.82 -11.93 -5.91
N VAL A 241 19.55 -12.12 -6.25
CA VAL A 241 18.86 -11.43 -7.34
C VAL A 241 17.87 -10.42 -6.78
N ILE A 242 18.05 -9.17 -7.16
CA ILE A 242 17.21 -8.04 -6.76
C ILE A 242 16.09 -7.86 -7.79
N HIS A 243 14.85 -7.88 -7.30
CA HIS A 243 13.63 -7.70 -8.08
C HIS A 243 12.84 -6.49 -7.62
N VAL A 244 11.89 -6.06 -8.45
CA VAL A 244 10.82 -5.11 -8.10
C VAL A 244 9.49 -5.73 -8.53
N THR A 245 8.56 -5.79 -7.60
CA THR A 245 7.30 -6.56 -7.71
C THR A 245 6.37 -6.11 -8.82
N GLN A 246 6.53 -4.88 -9.34
CA GLN A 246 5.55 -4.24 -10.23
C GLN A 246 4.14 -4.31 -9.63
N GLY A 247 4.03 -4.04 -8.31
CA GLY A 247 2.78 -4.14 -7.56
C GLY A 247 2.97 -3.84 -6.08
N SER A 248 1.88 -3.92 -5.31
CA SER A 248 1.89 -3.73 -3.86
C SER A 248 2.43 -4.96 -3.11
N TYR A 249 2.94 -4.74 -1.90
CA TYR A 249 3.47 -5.78 -1.01
C TYR A 249 2.45 -6.90 -0.75
N ALA A 250 1.22 -6.50 -0.34
CA ALA A 250 0.15 -7.47 -0.08
C ALA A 250 -0.31 -8.20 -1.35
N GLY A 251 -0.36 -7.49 -2.49
CA GLY A 251 -0.68 -8.06 -3.80
C GLY A 251 0.32 -9.14 -4.19
N THR A 252 1.62 -8.88 -4.01
CA THR A 252 2.71 -9.81 -4.30
C THR A 252 2.63 -11.06 -3.42
N ILE A 253 2.43 -10.91 -2.12
CA ILE A 253 2.26 -12.03 -1.20
C ILE A 253 1.06 -12.89 -1.60
N SER A 254 -0.11 -12.26 -1.86
CA SER A 254 -1.30 -12.96 -2.33
C SER A 254 -1.06 -13.69 -3.65
N TRP A 255 -0.31 -13.08 -4.57
CA TRP A 255 0.02 -13.67 -5.86
C TRP A 255 0.90 -14.92 -5.71
N PHE A 256 1.91 -14.87 -4.86
CA PHE A 256 2.75 -16.05 -4.59
C PHE A 256 2.01 -17.16 -3.83
N GLN A 257 0.95 -16.84 -3.10
CA GLN A 257 0.05 -17.80 -2.46
C GLN A 257 -1.01 -18.38 -3.41
N ASN A 258 -1.19 -17.80 -4.59
CA ASN A 258 -2.11 -18.32 -5.59
C ASN A 258 -1.46 -19.48 -6.36
N PRO A 259 -2.04 -20.71 -6.35
CA PRO A 259 -1.44 -21.87 -7.04
C PRO A 259 -1.31 -21.71 -8.54
N ASP A 260 -2.07 -20.78 -9.15
CA ASP A 260 -2.06 -20.56 -10.60
C ASP A 260 -1.00 -19.55 -11.04
N SER A 261 -0.30 -18.88 -10.09
CA SER A 261 0.70 -17.83 -10.40
C SER A 261 1.96 -18.38 -11.07
N GLN A 262 2.37 -19.60 -10.72
CA GLN A 262 3.55 -20.28 -11.23
C GLN A 262 4.85 -19.46 -11.04
N VAL A 263 4.87 -18.59 -10.02
CA VAL A 263 6.00 -17.75 -9.64
C VAL A 263 6.09 -17.62 -8.12
N SER A 264 7.28 -17.37 -7.60
CA SER A 264 7.55 -17.02 -6.20
C SER A 264 8.92 -16.37 -6.08
N ALA A 265 9.19 -15.71 -4.96
CA ALA A 265 10.53 -15.32 -4.53
C ALA A 265 10.77 -15.82 -3.10
N HIS A 266 12.02 -15.78 -2.63
CA HIS A 266 12.33 -16.19 -1.26
C HIS A 266 11.86 -15.14 -0.27
N TYR A 267 12.08 -13.88 -0.58
CA TYR A 267 11.74 -12.74 0.28
C TYR A 267 10.99 -11.66 -0.48
N VAL A 268 10.12 -10.95 0.23
CA VAL A 268 9.44 -9.73 -0.25
C VAL A 268 9.69 -8.64 0.78
N VAL A 269 10.11 -7.45 0.35
CA VAL A 269 10.43 -6.30 1.21
C VAL A 269 9.44 -5.19 0.95
N ARG A 270 8.80 -4.67 2.02
CA ARG A 270 7.82 -3.58 1.96
C ARG A 270 8.53 -2.23 1.82
N SER A 271 7.97 -1.36 0.99
CA SER A 271 8.50 -0.02 0.75
C SER A 271 8.39 0.89 1.97
N ALA A 272 7.26 0.90 2.65
CA ALA A 272 6.94 1.89 3.68
C ALA A 272 7.88 1.86 4.89
N ASP A 273 8.31 0.68 5.34
CA ASP A 273 9.06 0.48 6.59
C ASP A 273 10.14 -0.60 6.52
N GLY A 274 10.25 -1.29 5.37
CA GLY A 274 11.24 -2.35 5.17
C GLY A 274 10.87 -3.69 5.83
N GLU A 275 9.60 -3.93 6.19
CA GLU A 275 9.15 -5.25 6.66
C GLU A 275 9.49 -6.33 5.63
N ILE A 276 9.95 -7.48 6.09
CA ILE A 276 10.36 -8.59 5.22
C ILE A 276 9.47 -9.79 5.45
N THR A 277 8.73 -10.21 4.40
CA THR A 277 8.07 -11.51 4.38
C THR A 277 8.95 -12.55 3.71
N HIS A 278 9.15 -13.69 4.37
CA HIS A 278 9.85 -14.87 3.88
C HIS A 278 8.84 -15.87 3.34
N MET A 279 8.94 -16.21 2.05
CA MET A 279 7.90 -16.97 1.35
C MET A 279 8.34 -18.33 0.81
N VAL A 280 9.63 -18.53 0.56
CA VAL A 280 10.20 -19.82 0.16
C VAL A 280 11.48 -20.01 0.94
N ALA A 281 11.63 -21.17 1.60
CA ALA A 281 12.84 -21.48 2.38
C ALA A 281 14.10 -21.38 1.51
N ASP A 282 15.21 -20.90 2.08
CA ASP A 282 16.48 -20.78 1.36
C ASP A 282 16.96 -22.12 0.80
N ALA A 283 16.62 -23.23 1.45
CA ALA A 283 16.93 -24.60 1.02
C ALA A 283 16.10 -25.07 -0.18
N ASP A 284 15.03 -24.37 -0.56
CA ASP A 284 14.16 -24.67 -1.68
C ASP A 284 14.44 -23.75 -2.87
N THR A 285 13.86 -24.05 -4.03
CA THR A 285 14.07 -23.27 -5.26
C THR A 285 12.84 -22.45 -5.57
N ALA A 286 12.87 -21.15 -5.28
CA ALA A 286 11.85 -20.22 -5.73
C ALA A 286 11.89 -20.00 -7.24
N TRP A 287 10.75 -19.71 -7.85
CA TRP A 287 10.62 -19.51 -9.31
C TRP A 287 10.55 -18.00 -9.62
N HIS A 288 11.70 -17.32 -9.61
CA HIS A 288 11.80 -15.85 -9.73
C HIS A 288 12.67 -15.39 -10.92
N ALA A 289 13.65 -16.18 -11.36
CA ALA A 289 14.67 -15.74 -12.33
C ALA A 289 15.01 -16.80 -13.37
N ARG A 290 14.06 -17.68 -13.76
CA ARG A 290 14.22 -18.71 -14.78
C ARG A 290 15.50 -19.53 -14.58
N SER A 291 16.53 -19.33 -15.45
CA SER A 291 17.82 -20.03 -15.35
C SER A 291 18.60 -19.74 -14.07
N GLY A 292 18.28 -18.61 -13.39
CA GLY A 292 18.86 -18.21 -12.11
C GLY A 292 18.29 -18.95 -10.90
N ASN A 293 17.08 -19.50 -11.00
CA ASN A 293 16.39 -20.13 -9.87
C ASN A 293 17.24 -21.13 -9.07
N PRO A 294 18.00 -22.06 -9.71
CA PRO A 294 18.72 -23.10 -8.97
C PRO A 294 19.83 -22.59 -8.07
N TYR A 295 20.47 -21.45 -8.41
CA TYR A 295 21.68 -20.98 -7.76
C TYR A 295 21.52 -19.61 -7.03
N SER A 296 20.31 -19.06 -6.99
CA SER A 296 20.09 -17.73 -6.40
C SER A 296 19.02 -17.69 -5.32
N ILE A 297 19.09 -16.64 -4.49
CA ILE A 297 18.03 -16.17 -3.64
C ILE A 297 17.41 -14.93 -4.29
N GLY A 298 16.10 -14.94 -4.54
CA GLY A 298 15.36 -13.80 -5.06
C GLY A 298 14.76 -12.96 -3.94
N ILE A 299 14.98 -11.64 -4.02
CA ILE A 299 14.41 -10.65 -3.11
C ILE A 299 13.55 -9.69 -3.93
N GLU A 300 12.25 -9.71 -3.72
CA GLU A 300 11.29 -8.80 -4.33
C GLU A 300 11.16 -7.52 -3.48
N HIS A 301 11.13 -6.38 -4.13
CA HIS A 301 10.93 -5.08 -3.49
C HIS A 301 9.61 -4.49 -3.97
N GLU A 302 8.76 -4.12 -3.01
CA GLU A 302 7.48 -3.49 -3.31
C GLU A 302 7.67 -2.26 -4.19
N GLY A 303 6.88 -2.14 -5.25
CA GLY A 303 6.83 -0.94 -6.07
C GLY A 303 6.89 -1.19 -7.57
N PHE A 304 7.19 -0.13 -8.29
CA PHE A 304 7.25 -0.11 -9.76
C PHE A 304 8.57 0.47 -10.24
N VAL A 305 9.16 -0.14 -11.26
CA VAL A 305 10.51 0.22 -11.78
C VAL A 305 10.58 1.65 -12.33
N ASP A 306 9.45 2.21 -12.78
CA ASP A 306 9.37 3.54 -13.38
C ASP A 306 9.08 4.65 -12.35
N ASP A 307 8.80 4.31 -11.07
CA ASP A 307 8.48 5.26 -10.01
C ASP A 307 9.49 5.20 -8.85
N PRO A 308 10.40 6.18 -8.72
CA PRO A 308 11.41 6.20 -7.67
C PRO A 308 10.85 6.39 -6.25
N SER A 309 9.60 6.83 -6.08
CA SER A 309 8.99 7.06 -4.77
C SER A 309 8.85 5.78 -3.93
N TRP A 310 8.88 4.61 -4.58
CA TRP A 310 8.84 3.32 -3.91
C TRP A 310 10.16 2.92 -3.25
N PHE A 311 11.29 3.46 -3.71
CA PHE A 311 12.62 3.05 -3.23
C PHE A 311 13.03 3.86 -2.00
N THR A 312 12.40 3.57 -0.86
CA THR A 312 12.60 4.26 0.41
C THR A 312 13.91 3.84 1.11
N ASP A 313 14.44 4.72 1.97
CA ASP A 313 15.62 4.39 2.80
C ASP A 313 15.34 3.18 3.72
N ALA A 314 14.13 3.04 4.25
CA ALA A 314 13.72 1.91 5.08
C ALA A 314 13.84 0.58 4.32
N MET A 315 13.30 0.54 3.10
CA MET A 315 13.38 -0.63 2.23
C MET A 315 14.83 -0.99 1.89
N TYR A 316 15.64 -0.01 1.48
CA TYR A 316 17.06 -0.22 1.17
C TYR A 316 17.84 -0.80 2.36
N ARG A 317 17.65 -0.24 3.55
CA ARG A 317 18.37 -0.70 4.76
C ARG A 317 17.97 -2.12 5.17
N SER A 318 16.69 -2.41 5.17
CA SER A 318 16.20 -3.76 5.52
C SER A 318 16.66 -4.79 4.51
N SER A 319 16.53 -4.50 3.22
CA SER A 319 16.99 -5.38 2.15
C SER A 319 18.50 -5.58 2.17
N ALA A 320 19.29 -4.52 2.42
CA ALA A 320 20.73 -4.63 2.54
C ALA A 320 21.16 -5.47 3.75
N ALA A 321 20.45 -5.36 4.88
CA ALA A 321 20.71 -6.19 6.05
C ALA A 321 20.44 -7.69 5.77
N LEU A 322 19.33 -8.00 5.08
CA LEU A 322 19.02 -9.34 4.59
C LEU A 322 20.13 -9.83 3.63
N THR A 323 20.48 -9.02 2.63
CA THR A 323 21.52 -9.38 1.64
C THR A 323 22.88 -9.59 2.29
N THR A 324 23.24 -8.76 3.28
CA THR A 324 24.47 -8.94 4.05
C THR A 324 24.49 -10.31 4.74
N TRP A 325 23.39 -10.65 5.39
CA TRP A 325 23.25 -11.95 6.07
C TRP A 325 23.33 -13.11 5.09
N LEU A 326 22.66 -13.03 3.94
CA LEU A 326 22.73 -14.05 2.87
C LEU A 326 24.17 -14.20 2.33
N CYS A 327 24.85 -13.09 2.08
CA CYS A 327 26.23 -13.10 1.62
C CYS A 327 27.17 -13.78 2.63
N ASP A 328 27.01 -13.46 3.91
CA ASP A 328 27.85 -14.04 4.99
C ASP A 328 27.52 -15.52 5.21
N THR A 329 26.25 -15.91 5.08
CA THR A 329 25.80 -17.30 5.28
C THR A 329 26.26 -18.21 4.15
N TYR A 330 26.16 -17.76 2.91
CA TYR A 330 26.39 -18.58 1.71
C TYR A 330 27.74 -18.30 1.03
N GLY A 331 28.54 -17.36 1.55
CA GLY A 331 29.83 -17.00 0.96
C GLY A 331 29.71 -16.25 -0.36
N ILE A 332 28.64 -15.46 -0.54
CA ILE A 332 28.41 -14.67 -1.75
C ILE A 332 29.24 -13.38 -1.69
N PRO A 333 29.91 -12.95 -2.75
CA PRO A 333 30.61 -11.67 -2.80
C PRO A 333 29.64 -10.49 -2.53
N LYS A 334 30.02 -9.57 -1.63
CA LYS A 334 29.23 -8.37 -1.30
C LYS A 334 29.44 -7.25 -2.32
N ASP A 335 29.37 -7.57 -3.58
CA ASP A 335 29.53 -6.66 -4.72
C ASP A 335 28.66 -7.09 -5.90
N ARG A 336 28.77 -6.35 -7.01
CA ARG A 336 27.99 -6.60 -8.23
C ARG A 336 28.30 -7.95 -8.94
N SER A 337 29.27 -8.71 -8.48
CA SER A 337 29.53 -10.07 -9.00
C SER A 337 28.65 -11.12 -8.28
N GLY A 338 28.25 -10.87 -7.02
CA GLY A 338 27.40 -11.74 -6.22
C GLY A 338 25.95 -11.24 -6.10
N ILE A 339 25.73 -9.94 -6.28
CA ILE A 339 24.43 -9.28 -6.11
C ILE A 339 24.06 -8.62 -7.44
N VAL A 340 23.05 -9.16 -8.11
CA VAL A 340 22.67 -8.76 -9.47
C VAL A 340 21.20 -8.34 -9.56
N GLY A 341 20.85 -7.58 -10.58
CA GLY A 341 19.45 -7.32 -10.93
C GLY A 341 18.87 -8.48 -11.72
N HIS A 342 17.54 -8.58 -11.72
CA HIS A 342 16.85 -9.59 -12.53
C HIS A 342 17.18 -9.46 -14.02
N ASN A 343 17.29 -8.23 -14.52
CA ASN A 343 17.68 -7.92 -15.89
C ASN A 343 19.09 -8.38 -16.28
N GLU A 344 19.93 -8.75 -15.31
CA GLU A 344 21.30 -9.22 -15.54
C GLU A 344 21.42 -10.75 -15.51
N VAL A 345 20.34 -11.46 -15.13
CA VAL A 345 20.33 -12.92 -15.13
C VAL A 345 20.30 -13.44 -16.57
N PRO A 346 21.23 -14.33 -16.98
CA PRO A 346 21.31 -14.82 -18.35
C PRO A 346 20.00 -15.46 -18.85
N GLY A 347 19.58 -15.09 -20.05
CA GLY A 347 18.36 -15.62 -20.67
C GLY A 347 17.06 -15.00 -20.13
N ASN A 348 17.15 -13.88 -19.42
CA ASN A 348 16.02 -13.12 -18.91
C ASN A 348 15.64 -11.98 -19.86
N ASP A 349 14.34 -11.63 -19.87
CA ASP A 349 13.76 -10.52 -20.64
C ASP A 349 13.10 -9.46 -19.75
N HIS A 350 13.28 -9.55 -18.43
CA HIS A 350 12.78 -8.59 -17.44
C HIS A 350 13.68 -7.34 -17.35
N THR A 351 13.15 -6.25 -16.83
CA THR A 351 13.83 -4.94 -16.73
C THR A 351 14.15 -4.52 -15.31
N ASP A 352 13.61 -5.23 -14.30
CA ASP A 352 13.80 -4.92 -12.91
C ASP A 352 15.22 -5.23 -12.42
N PRO A 353 15.70 -4.48 -11.41
CA PRO A 353 15.02 -3.50 -10.58
C PRO A 353 14.84 -2.12 -11.25
N GLY A 354 15.24 -1.94 -12.52
CA GLY A 354 15.04 -0.71 -13.28
C GLY A 354 16.07 0.39 -13.00
N PRO A 355 15.90 1.54 -13.69
CA PRO A 355 16.92 2.60 -13.68
C PRO A 355 16.95 3.43 -12.40
N HIS A 356 15.90 3.35 -11.56
CA HIS A 356 15.81 4.12 -10.31
C HIS A 356 16.38 3.38 -9.10
N TRP A 357 16.76 2.12 -9.24
CA TRP A 357 17.45 1.40 -8.18
C TRP A 357 18.88 1.93 -8.00
N ASP A 358 19.18 2.46 -6.81
CA ASP A 358 20.50 3.02 -6.48
C ASP A 358 21.47 1.91 -6.05
N TRP A 359 22.19 1.35 -7.04
CA TRP A 359 23.16 0.29 -6.81
C TRP A 359 24.33 0.72 -5.92
N ASP A 360 24.82 1.94 -6.06
CA ASP A 360 25.97 2.43 -5.29
C ASP A 360 25.58 2.52 -3.82
N TYR A 361 24.42 3.10 -3.53
CA TYR A 361 23.87 3.18 -2.19
C TYR A 361 23.60 1.80 -1.60
N TYR A 362 22.97 0.90 -2.38
CA TYR A 362 22.66 -0.45 -1.93
C TYR A 362 23.90 -1.26 -1.56
N ILE A 363 24.94 -1.28 -2.43
CA ILE A 363 26.18 -2.00 -2.17
C ILE A 363 26.96 -1.37 -1.00
N GLN A 364 26.90 -0.03 -0.84
CA GLN A 364 27.46 0.64 0.33
C GLN A 364 26.80 0.13 1.61
N LEU A 365 25.46 0.06 1.68
CA LEU A 365 24.73 -0.46 2.84
C LEU A 365 25.07 -1.92 3.13
N VAL A 366 25.15 -2.78 2.12
CA VAL A 366 25.54 -4.20 2.25
C VAL A 366 26.93 -4.36 2.86
N ASN A 367 27.82 -3.39 2.65
CA ASN A 367 29.17 -3.38 3.21
C ASN A 367 29.31 -2.60 4.53
N GLY A 368 28.19 -2.21 5.17
CA GLY A 368 28.16 -1.59 6.48
C GLY A 368 28.30 -0.07 6.47
N GLY A 369 27.94 0.58 5.36
CA GLY A 369 27.96 2.03 5.15
C GLY A 369 26.72 2.74 5.69
#